data_b2cf0723875fefb259c4575809e66e84
#
_entry.id   b2cf0723875fefb259c4575809e66e84
#
_cell.length_a   1.000
_cell.length_b   1.000
_cell.length_c   1.000
_cell.angle_alpha   90.00
_cell.angle_beta   90.00
_cell.angle_gamma   90.00
#
_symmetry.space_group_name_H-M   'P 1'
#
loop_
_entity.id
_entity.type
_entity.pdbx_description
1 polymer ?
#
loop_
_entity_poly.entity_id
_entity_poly.type
_entity_poly.pdbx_seq_one_letter_code
_entity_poly.pdbx_strand_id
1 'polypeptide(L)'
;MPKPLPFLCASALALSLTACAGTINNSTADTASNVTFTFTDSGVTAAGETDTGYEIDGTALTITPSGTYTVSGSCAGGSIKVKKGTTGVTLVLDGLTLTSENTAAITCGKSSEVTILVSNGTENSLSDTEQNNDDNYPKNENAENAVIKCKDGSLVTLCGDGELTITANGKNGIKSGATTDEDGEASLTIRDLTLNIDAPVNDAINAEQLLNVESGTL
;
A
#
# COMPACT_ATOMS: atom_id res chain seq x y z
N MET A 1 -42.88 -34.83 16.53
CA MET A 1 -42.80 -33.59 15.75
C MET A 1 -41.45 -32.93 15.98
N PRO A 2 -40.52 -32.95 15.04
CA PRO A 2 -39.21 -32.31 15.21
C PRO A 2 -39.32 -30.80 14.86
N LYS A 3 -38.70 -29.96 15.69
CA LYS A 3 -38.60 -28.51 15.48
C LYS A 3 -37.62 -28.20 14.37
N PRO A 4 -37.90 -27.23 13.47
CA PRO A 4 -36.90 -26.82 12.51
C PRO A 4 -35.84 -25.93 13.14
N LEU A 5 -34.54 -26.18 12.79
CA LEU A 5 -33.40 -25.30 13.06
C LEU A 5 -33.52 -24.02 12.20
N PRO A 6 -33.10 -22.85 12.71
CA PRO A 6 -33.00 -21.66 11.88
C PRO A 6 -31.79 -21.74 10.97
N PHE A 7 -32.00 -21.53 9.68
CA PHE A 7 -30.96 -21.27 8.69
C PHE A 7 -30.28 -19.95 9.00
N LEU A 8 -28.99 -20.01 9.31
CA LEU A 8 -28.15 -18.82 9.35
C LEU A 8 -27.84 -18.42 7.91
N CYS A 9 -28.43 -17.32 7.46
CA CYS A 9 -28.13 -16.71 6.19
C CYS A 9 -26.76 -15.99 6.32
N ALA A 10 -25.70 -16.59 5.80
CA ALA A 10 -24.43 -15.91 5.62
C ALA A 10 -24.59 -14.94 4.45
N SER A 11 -24.74 -13.66 4.77
CA SER A 11 -24.68 -12.59 3.78
C SER A 11 -23.24 -12.46 3.30
N ALA A 12 -22.95 -13.00 2.12
CA ALA A 12 -21.73 -12.69 1.40
C ALA A 12 -21.79 -11.21 0.97
N LEU A 13 -20.99 -10.39 1.61
CA LEU A 13 -20.77 -9.00 1.19
C LEU A 13 -19.95 -9.05 -0.10
N ALA A 14 -20.58 -8.95 -1.24
CA ALA A 14 -19.89 -8.78 -2.52
C ALA A 14 -19.36 -7.34 -2.57
N LEU A 15 -18.05 -7.16 -2.31
CA LEU A 15 -17.38 -5.92 -2.62
C LEU A 15 -17.39 -5.72 -4.14
N SER A 16 -18.10 -4.72 -4.60
CA SER A 16 -18.05 -4.30 -6.00
C SER A 16 -16.77 -3.48 -6.25
N LEU A 17 -15.71 -4.14 -6.69
CA LEU A 17 -14.47 -3.53 -7.20
C LEU A 17 -14.70 -2.93 -8.60
N THR A 18 -15.33 -1.76 -8.69
CA THR A 18 -15.71 -1.23 -10.01
C THR A 18 -14.93 0.01 -10.46
N ALA A 19 -14.00 0.55 -9.68
CA ALA A 19 -13.40 1.85 -10.01
C ALA A 19 -11.97 1.82 -10.59
N CYS A 20 -11.21 0.73 -10.49
CA CYS A 20 -9.85 0.63 -11.06
C CYS A 20 -9.74 -0.40 -12.19
N ALA A 21 -10.69 -0.44 -13.13
CA ALA A 21 -10.62 -1.35 -14.26
C ALA A 21 -9.61 -0.89 -15.33
N GLY A 22 -8.33 -1.17 -15.09
CA GLY A 22 -7.36 -1.34 -16.17
C GLY A 22 -7.60 -2.69 -16.84
N THR A 23 -7.49 -2.76 -18.17
CA THR A 23 -7.72 -3.95 -18.99
C THR A 23 -6.88 -5.12 -18.51
N ILE A 24 -7.52 -6.14 -17.91
CA ILE A 24 -6.84 -7.36 -17.48
C ILE A 24 -6.68 -8.24 -18.71
N ASN A 25 -5.46 -8.35 -19.24
CA ASN A 25 -5.12 -9.38 -20.23
C ASN A 25 -5.04 -10.73 -19.50
N ASN A 26 -6.00 -11.58 -19.80
CA ASN A 26 -6.15 -12.93 -19.26
C ASN A 26 -5.05 -13.84 -19.83
N SER A 27 -4.00 -14.12 -19.07
CA SER A 27 -3.07 -15.22 -19.37
C SER A 27 -2.80 -16.01 -18.11
N THR A 28 -3.24 -17.26 -18.09
CA THR A 28 -2.97 -18.37 -17.15
C THR A 28 -3.27 -18.09 -15.67
N ALA A 29 -4.24 -18.83 -15.14
CA ALA A 29 -4.66 -18.82 -13.76
C ALA A 29 -3.49 -19.11 -12.80
N ASP A 30 -2.79 -18.07 -12.40
CA ASP A 30 -2.14 -18.03 -11.10
C ASP A 30 -3.24 -17.71 -10.11
N THR A 31 -3.45 -18.51 -9.09
CA THR A 31 -4.46 -18.28 -8.07
C THR A 31 -4.03 -17.03 -7.29
N ALA A 32 -4.57 -15.88 -7.69
CA ALA A 32 -4.28 -14.62 -7.03
C ALA A 32 -4.61 -14.77 -5.54
N SER A 33 -3.62 -14.55 -4.69
CA SER A 33 -3.78 -14.61 -3.24
C SER A 33 -4.74 -13.50 -2.79
N ASN A 34 -5.77 -13.87 -2.02
CA ASN A 34 -6.65 -12.93 -1.36
C ASN A 34 -6.42 -13.07 0.14
N VAL A 35 -5.64 -12.16 0.72
CA VAL A 35 -5.31 -12.18 2.15
C VAL A 35 -5.69 -10.86 2.78
N THR A 36 -6.30 -10.94 3.96
CA THR A 36 -6.60 -9.77 4.78
C THR A 36 -5.63 -9.70 5.94
N PHE A 37 -4.99 -8.54 6.12
CA PHE A 37 -4.11 -8.26 7.24
C PHE A 37 -4.73 -7.23 8.16
N THR A 38 -4.67 -7.48 9.45
CA THR A 38 -5.07 -6.52 10.48
C THR A 38 -3.85 -6.11 11.29
N PHE A 39 -3.54 -4.83 11.28
CA PHE A 39 -2.44 -4.20 12.01
C PHE A 39 -2.87 -3.80 13.41
N THR A 40 -2.02 -4.10 14.38
CA THR A 40 -2.12 -3.62 15.77
C THR A 40 -0.72 -3.29 16.29
N ASP A 41 -0.60 -2.56 17.38
CA ASP A 41 0.71 -2.28 18.00
C ASP A 41 1.43 -3.54 18.50
N SER A 42 0.73 -4.66 18.65
CA SER A 42 1.31 -5.94 19.07
C SER A 42 1.73 -6.83 17.90
N GLY A 43 1.39 -6.49 16.67
CA GLY A 43 1.74 -7.26 15.48
C GLY A 43 0.65 -7.24 14.41
N VAL A 44 0.93 -7.96 13.33
CA VAL A 44 0.04 -8.14 12.18
C VAL A 44 -0.55 -9.54 12.23
N THR A 45 -1.86 -9.64 12.00
CA THR A 45 -2.56 -10.93 11.85
C THR A 45 -3.04 -11.09 10.42
N ALA A 46 -2.98 -12.31 9.89
CA ALA A 46 -3.42 -12.65 8.54
C ALA A 46 -4.64 -13.54 8.57
N ALA A 47 -5.59 -13.32 7.66
CA ALA A 47 -6.74 -14.17 7.41
C ALA A 47 -6.96 -14.31 5.89
N GLY A 48 -7.23 -15.52 5.39
CA GLY A 48 -7.44 -15.79 3.96
C GLY A 48 -6.98 -17.18 3.53
N GLU A 49 -6.99 -17.42 2.23
CA GLU A 49 -6.84 -18.78 1.67
C GLU A 49 -5.39 -19.25 1.48
N THR A 50 -4.37 -18.43 1.68
CA THR A 50 -2.98 -18.84 1.46
C THR A 50 -2.05 -18.37 2.59
N ASP A 51 -1.32 -19.34 3.16
CA ASP A 51 -0.25 -19.10 4.15
C ASP A 51 1.11 -18.81 3.48
N THR A 52 1.14 -18.61 2.17
CA THR A 52 2.38 -18.46 1.42
C THR A 52 2.44 -17.14 0.68
N GLY A 53 3.63 -16.59 0.60
CA GLY A 53 3.91 -15.42 -0.22
C GLY A 53 3.91 -14.08 0.50
N TYR A 54 3.84 -14.11 1.81
CA TYR A 54 4.09 -12.96 2.66
C TYR A 54 4.92 -13.37 3.88
N GLU A 55 5.53 -12.41 4.51
CA GLU A 55 6.30 -12.56 5.75
C GLU A 55 5.82 -11.50 6.73
N ILE A 56 5.54 -11.92 7.96
CA ILE A 56 5.21 -11.03 9.07
C ILE A 56 6.34 -11.12 10.09
N ASP A 57 6.96 -9.97 10.36
CA ASP A 57 7.96 -9.82 11.42
C ASP A 57 7.48 -8.72 12.38
N GLY A 58 6.82 -9.13 13.47
CA GLY A 58 6.19 -8.23 14.41
C GLY A 58 5.10 -7.37 13.73
N THR A 59 5.37 -6.09 13.56
CA THR A 59 4.50 -5.09 12.91
C THR A 59 4.89 -4.80 11.46
N ALA A 60 5.88 -5.50 10.91
CA ALA A 60 6.30 -5.38 9.53
C ALA A 60 5.70 -6.49 8.66
N LEU A 61 5.11 -6.10 7.53
CA LEU A 61 4.55 -7.00 6.52
C LEU A 61 5.37 -6.91 5.23
N THR A 62 5.87 -8.05 4.73
CA THR A 62 6.49 -8.13 3.40
C THR A 62 5.66 -9.01 2.48
N ILE A 63 5.30 -8.48 1.31
CA ILE A 63 4.52 -9.15 0.27
C ILE A 63 5.46 -9.53 -0.88
N THR A 64 5.38 -10.78 -1.34
CA THR A 64 6.26 -11.33 -2.37
C THR A 64 5.53 -11.72 -3.65
N PRO A 65 4.33 -12.36 -3.66
CA PRO A 65 3.67 -12.75 -4.90
C PRO A 65 2.65 -11.72 -5.38
N SER A 66 2.19 -11.87 -6.61
CA SER A 66 1.00 -11.22 -7.13
C SER A 66 -0.22 -11.55 -6.28
N GLY A 67 -1.19 -10.64 -6.21
CA GLY A 67 -2.42 -10.88 -5.48
C GLY A 67 -3.09 -9.60 -4.97
N THR A 68 -4.23 -9.80 -4.31
CA THR A 68 -4.97 -8.73 -3.63
C THR A 68 -4.82 -8.90 -2.12
N TYR A 69 -4.35 -7.86 -1.48
CA TYR A 69 -4.03 -7.82 -0.06
C TYR A 69 -4.78 -6.68 0.62
N THR A 70 -5.78 -7.02 1.40
CA THR A 70 -6.54 -6.01 2.16
C THR A 70 -5.83 -5.75 3.49
N VAL A 71 -5.58 -4.48 3.80
CA VAL A 71 -4.90 -4.05 5.03
C VAL A 71 -5.76 -3.07 5.79
N SER A 72 -5.90 -3.30 7.09
CA SER A 72 -6.74 -2.50 7.98
C SER A 72 -6.16 -2.43 9.39
N GLY A 73 -6.80 -1.65 10.26
CA GLY A 73 -6.43 -1.56 11.66
C GLY A 73 -5.51 -0.38 11.97
N SER A 74 -4.88 -0.39 13.15
CA SER A 74 -4.05 0.72 13.62
C SER A 74 -2.77 0.22 14.26
N CYS A 75 -1.62 0.80 13.86
CA CYS A 75 -0.31 0.45 14.38
C CYS A 75 0.62 1.67 14.38
N ALA A 76 1.22 1.95 15.53
CA ALA A 76 2.12 3.09 15.73
C ALA A 76 3.61 2.79 15.43
N GLY A 77 3.94 1.63 14.91
CA GLY A 77 5.33 1.25 14.58
C GLY A 77 5.39 0.19 13.48
N GLY A 78 4.50 0.29 12.46
CA GLY A 78 4.37 -0.73 11.43
C GLY A 78 4.87 -0.31 10.05
N SER A 79 5.05 -1.29 9.16
CA SER A 79 5.40 -1.03 7.77
C SER A 79 4.91 -2.14 6.84
N ILE A 80 4.70 -1.77 5.57
CA ILE A 80 4.32 -2.68 4.48
C ILE A 80 5.35 -2.56 3.38
N LYS A 81 5.87 -3.69 2.92
CA LYS A 81 6.83 -3.75 1.82
C LYS A 81 6.39 -4.73 0.75
N VAL A 82 6.25 -4.25 -0.47
CA VAL A 82 6.19 -5.11 -1.65
C VAL A 82 7.63 -5.36 -2.12
N LYS A 83 7.99 -6.62 -2.27
CA LYS A 83 9.37 -7.02 -2.58
C LYS A 83 9.76 -6.60 -4.01
N LYS A 84 11.06 -6.40 -4.22
CA LYS A 84 11.64 -6.11 -5.55
C LYS A 84 11.16 -7.12 -6.60
N GLY A 85 10.76 -6.62 -7.76
CA GLY A 85 10.36 -7.42 -8.91
C GLY A 85 8.99 -8.10 -8.79
N THR A 86 8.24 -7.81 -7.73
CA THR A 86 6.88 -8.34 -7.59
C THR A 86 5.91 -7.51 -8.42
N THR A 87 5.16 -8.15 -9.31
CA THR A 87 4.19 -7.49 -10.19
C THR A 87 2.77 -7.98 -9.90
N GLY A 88 1.76 -7.20 -10.34
CA GLY A 88 0.35 -7.57 -10.18
C GLY A 88 -0.12 -7.57 -8.71
N VAL A 89 0.42 -6.70 -7.88
CA VAL A 89 -0.01 -6.52 -6.49
C VAL A 89 -1.09 -5.46 -6.40
N THR A 90 -2.22 -5.79 -5.77
CA THR A 90 -3.21 -4.80 -5.32
C THR A 90 -3.23 -4.76 -3.80
N LEU A 91 -2.79 -3.64 -3.24
CA LEU A 91 -2.84 -3.36 -1.82
C LEU A 91 -4.07 -2.51 -1.53
N VAL A 92 -5.09 -3.10 -0.89
CA VAL A 92 -6.35 -2.44 -0.57
C VAL A 92 -6.26 -1.85 0.83
N LEU A 93 -6.30 -0.53 0.95
CA LEU A 93 -6.35 0.19 2.22
C LEU A 93 -7.82 0.29 2.67
N ASP A 94 -8.15 -0.37 3.78
CA ASP A 94 -9.53 -0.50 4.28
C ASP A 94 -9.63 -0.06 5.75
N GLY A 95 -9.54 1.24 5.98
CA GLY A 95 -9.50 1.82 7.32
C GLY A 95 -8.17 1.58 8.03
N LEU A 96 -7.05 1.78 7.35
CA LEU A 96 -5.71 1.62 7.89
C LEU A 96 -5.18 2.94 8.49
N THR A 97 -4.73 2.87 9.74
CA THR A 97 -3.91 3.93 10.37
C THR A 97 -2.53 3.36 10.69
N LEU A 98 -1.52 3.77 9.95
CA LEU A 98 -0.18 3.21 10.05
C LEU A 98 0.87 4.31 10.20
N THR A 99 1.61 4.28 11.29
CA THR A 99 2.80 5.11 11.49
C THR A 99 4.04 4.23 11.41
N SER A 100 5.02 4.62 10.61
CA SER A 100 6.30 3.95 10.56
C SER A 100 7.37 4.74 11.34
N GLU A 101 8.19 4.06 12.13
CA GLU A 101 9.15 4.76 13.00
C GLU A 101 10.38 5.25 12.23
N ASN A 102 11.02 4.39 11.46
CA ASN A 102 12.35 4.63 10.90
C ASN A 102 12.49 4.27 9.42
N THR A 103 11.36 4.00 8.75
CA THR A 103 11.29 3.64 7.34
C THR A 103 10.01 4.17 6.73
N ALA A 104 9.70 3.85 5.49
CA ALA A 104 8.42 4.18 4.88
C ALA A 104 7.26 3.35 5.47
N ALA A 105 6.07 3.92 5.60
CA ALA A 105 4.87 3.17 5.94
C ALA A 105 4.53 2.15 4.84
N ILE A 106 4.70 2.54 3.56
CA ILE A 106 4.58 1.63 2.42
C ILE A 106 5.81 1.77 1.51
N THR A 107 6.47 0.66 1.22
CA THR A 107 7.56 0.57 0.25
C THR A 107 7.17 -0.31 -0.94
N CYS A 108 7.08 0.27 -2.14
CA CYS A 108 7.00 -0.46 -3.39
C CYS A 108 8.42 -0.75 -3.89
N GLY A 109 8.82 -2.01 -3.91
CA GLY A 109 10.20 -2.42 -4.21
C GLY A 109 10.63 -2.07 -5.63
N LYS A 110 11.94 -2.08 -5.87
CA LYS A 110 12.53 -1.82 -7.19
C LYS A 110 11.89 -2.73 -8.25
N SER A 111 11.50 -2.19 -9.40
CA SER A 111 10.88 -2.91 -10.52
C SER A 111 9.60 -3.69 -10.12
N SER A 112 8.86 -3.19 -9.13
CA SER A 112 7.56 -3.76 -8.76
C SER A 112 6.41 -3.07 -9.49
N GLU A 113 5.27 -3.77 -9.62
CA GLU A 113 4.02 -3.20 -10.12
C GLU A 113 2.96 -3.32 -9.03
N VAL A 114 2.51 -2.16 -8.52
CA VAL A 114 1.64 -2.08 -7.33
C VAL A 114 0.50 -1.11 -7.56
N THR A 115 -0.72 -1.59 -7.34
CA THR A 115 -1.88 -0.74 -7.17
C THR A 115 -2.18 -0.56 -5.68
N ILE A 116 -2.15 0.66 -5.19
CA ILE A 116 -2.60 1.03 -3.85
C ILE A 116 -4.04 1.54 -4.01
N LEU A 117 -5.01 0.71 -3.62
CA LEU A 117 -6.43 0.99 -3.75
C LEU A 117 -7.01 1.45 -2.41
N VAL A 118 -7.52 2.66 -2.35
CA VAL A 118 -8.20 3.20 -1.16
C VAL A 118 -9.68 2.83 -1.22
N SER A 119 -10.16 2.00 -0.30
CA SER A 119 -11.53 1.49 -0.29
C SER A 119 -12.55 2.61 -0.21
N ASN A 120 -13.65 2.46 -0.94
CA ASN A 120 -14.74 3.43 -0.96
C ASN A 120 -15.33 3.66 0.45
N GLY A 121 -15.48 4.92 0.81
CA GLY A 121 -16.07 5.34 2.08
C GLY A 121 -15.18 5.06 3.31
N THR A 122 -13.90 4.73 3.11
CA THR A 122 -12.95 4.58 4.21
C THR A 122 -12.02 5.78 4.31
N GLU A 123 -11.60 6.07 5.53
CA GLU A 123 -10.54 7.01 5.86
C GLU A 123 -9.29 6.22 6.21
N ASN A 124 -8.17 6.56 5.58
CA ASN A 124 -6.88 5.93 5.80
C ASN A 124 -5.83 6.97 6.14
N SER A 125 -4.94 6.66 7.06
CA SER A 125 -3.87 7.54 7.49
C SER A 125 -2.53 6.83 7.49
N LEU A 126 -1.57 7.39 6.77
CA LEU A 126 -0.19 6.92 6.74
C LEU A 126 0.73 8.03 7.25
N SER A 127 1.66 7.70 8.11
CA SER A 127 2.66 8.65 8.61
C SER A 127 4.00 7.99 8.86
N ASP A 128 5.02 8.81 8.98
CA ASP A 128 6.34 8.42 9.47
C ASP A 128 6.80 9.33 10.62
N THR A 129 7.97 9.03 11.17
CA THR A 129 8.65 9.90 12.13
C THR A 129 9.84 10.60 11.49
N GLU A 130 10.40 11.58 12.21
CA GLU A 130 11.61 12.30 11.81
C GLU A 130 12.82 11.39 11.52
N GLN A 131 12.83 10.16 12.05
CA GLN A 131 13.91 9.19 11.84
C GLN A 131 13.93 8.61 10.42
N ASN A 132 12.82 8.70 9.67
CA ASN A 132 12.78 8.31 8.25
C ASN A 132 13.39 9.39 7.34
N ASN A 133 14.60 9.87 7.70
CA ASN A 133 15.35 10.90 6.99
C ASN A 133 16.85 10.64 7.15
N ASP A 134 17.51 10.16 6.10
CA ASP A 134 18.93 9.82 6.12
C ASP A 134 19.87 11.04 6.20
N ASP A 135 19.42 12.22 5.79
CA ASP A 135 20.19 13.46 5.93
C ASP A 135 20.34 13.83 7.42
N ASN A 136 19.27 13.68 8.20
CA ASN A 136 19.25 14.03 9.62
C ASN A 136 19.67 12.85 10.51
N TYR A 137 19.40 11.64 10.08
CA TYR A 137 19.68 10.39 10.79
C TYR A 137 20.55 9.44 9.94
N PRO A 138 21.81 9.80 9.62
CA PRO A 138 22.65 9.05 8.68
C PRO A 138 23.05 7.65 9.16
N LYS A 139 22.76 7.31 10.42
CA LYS A 139 22.95 5.94 10.95
C LYS A 139 21.72 5.06 10.79
N ASN A 140 20.58 5.62 10.35
CA ASN A 140 19.40 4.86 10.05
C ASN A 140 19.49 4.29 8.63
N GLU A 141 19.98 3.07 8.50
CA GLU A 141 20.09 2.37 7.20
C GLU A 141 18.75 1.95 6.61
N ASN A 142 17.64 2.08 7.37
CA ASN A 142 16.29 1.75 6.93
C ASN A 142 15.53 2.96 6.40
N ALA A 143 16.08 4.18 6.52
CA ALA A 143 15.39 5.38 6.07
C ALA A 143 15.11 5.35 4.57
N GLU A 144 13.85 5.57 4.21
CA GLU A 144 13.36 5.60 2.84
C GLU A 144 13.03 7.03 2.37
N ASN A 145 13.10 8.01 3.27
CA ASN A 145 12.91 9.44 2.98
C ASN A 145 11.50 9.80 2.45
N ALA A 146 10.51 8.97 2.69
CA ALA A 146 9.12 9.21 2.31
C ALA A 146 8.17 8.29 3.09
N VAL A 147 6.91 8.71 3.27
CA VAL A 147 5.86 7.87 3.86
C VAL A 147 5.46 6.74 2.91
N ILE A 148 5.30 7.07 1.61
CA ILE A 148 5.17 6.07 0.54
C ILE A 148 6.42 6.17 -0.33
N LYS A 149 7.22 5.10 -0.36
CA LYS A 149 8.42 5.01 -1.19
C LYS A 149 8.19 4.07 -2.37
N CYS A 150 8.20 4.62 -3.57
CA CYS A 150 8.25 3.85 -4.81
C CYS A 150 9.71 3.81 -5.26
N LYS A 151 10.32 2.61 -5.31
CA LYS A 151 11.75 2.48 -5.69
C LYS A 151 11.92 2.48 -7.21
N ASP A 152 13.17 2.58 -7.66
CA ASP A 152 13.52 2.68 -9.08
C ASP A 152 12.84 1.59 -9.93
N GLY A 153 12.37 1.96 -11.11
CA GLY A 153 11.69 1.08 -12.05
C GLY A 153 10.31 0.59 -11.60
N SER A 154 9.77 1.05 -10.45
CA SER A 154 8.45 0.63 -10.02
C SER A 154 7.34 1.37 -10.77
N LEU A 155 6.26 0.64 -11.07
CA LEU A 155 5.01 1.16 -11.62
C LEU A 155 3.97 1.17 -10.51
N VAL A 156 3.60 2.35 -10.03
CA VAL A 156 2.68 2.50 -8.91
C VAL A 156 1.46 3.29 -9.29
N THR A 157 0.29 2.73 -9.04
CA THR A 157 -1.00 3.43 -9.16
C THR A 157 -1.60 3.60 -7.77
N LEU A 158 -1.90 4.84 -7.40
CA LEU A 158 -2.64 5.19 -6.20
C LEU A 158 -4.03 5.63 -6.62
N CYS A 159 -5.07 4.90 -6.23
CA CYS A 159 -6.42 5.12 -6.70
C CYS A 159 -7.50 4.69 -5.70
N GLY A 160 -8.78 4.95 -6.03
CA GLY A 160 -9.94 4.52 -5.26
C GLY A 160 -10.86 5.68 -4.89
N ASP A 161 -12.02 5.37 -4.29
CA ASP A 161 -13.05 6.37 -3.95
C ASP A 161 -13.04 6.75 -2.46
N GLY A 162 -11.99 6.36 -1.72
CA GLY A 162 -11.81 6.70 -0.31
C GLY A 162 -10.95 7.93 -0.09
N GLU A 163 -10.62 8.18 1.18
CA GLU A 163 -9.73 9.25 1.60
C GLU A 163 -8.41 8.67 2.14
N LEU A 164 -7.29 9.26 1.71
CA LEU A 164 -5.96 8.97 2.22
C LEU A 164 -5.29 10.25 2.71
N THR A 165 -4.95 10.27 3.98
CA THR A 165 -4.15 11.33 4.60
C THR A 165 -2.72 10.82 4.81
N ILE A 166 -1.73 11.59 4.38
CA ILE A 166 -0.31 11.32 4.56
C ILE A 166 0.31 12.44 5.39
N THR A 167 1.00 12.08 6.48
CA THR A 167 1.76 13.03 7.30
C THR A 167 3.24 12.66 7.30
N ALA A 168 4.06 13.44 6.60
CA ALA A 168 5.47 13.17 6.42
C ALA A 168 6.33 14.00 7.39
N ASN A 169 6.64 13.41 8.53
CA ASN A 169 7.51 14.04 9.53
C ASN A 169 9.00 13.83 9.23
N GLY A 170 9.35 12.81 8.47
CA GLY A 170 10.71 12.51 8.05
C GLY A 170 11.18 13.43 6.93
N LYS A 171 10.65 13.26 5.73
CA LYS A 171 11.10 14.05 4.57
C LYS A 171 9.98 14.30 3.55
N ASN A 172 9.60 13.33 2.71
CA ASN A 172 8.59 13.50 1.67
C ASN A 172 7.30 12.72 1.99
N GLY A 173 6.16 13.19 1.46
CA GLY A 173 4.93 12.43 1.51
C GLY A 173 5.03 11.18 0.64
N ILE A 174 5.17 11.35 -0.67
CA ILE A 174 5.38 10.27 -1.62
C ILE A 174 6.67 10.55 -2.40
N LYS A 175 7.53 9.54 -2.53
CA LYS A 175 8.72 9.64 -3.38
C LYS A 175 8.72 8.53 -4.41
N SER A 176 8.65 8.88 -5.71
CA SER A 176 8.85 7.93 -6.80
C SER A 176 10.33 7.79 -7.15
N GLY A 177 10.70 6.60 -7.60
CA GLY A 177 12.07 6.31 -7.99
C GLY A 177 12.39 6.67 -9.43
N ALA A 178 13.66 6.58 -9.78
CA ALA A 178 14.18 6.89 -11.10
C ALA A 178 13.92 5.74 -12.11
N THR A 179 13.78 6.09 -13.39
CA THR A 179 13.95 5.12 -14.48
C THR A 179 15.44 4.83 -14.64
N THR A 180 15.77 3.57 -14.75
CA THR A 180 17.10 3.15 -15.16
C THR A 180 16.99 2.21 -16.35
N ASP A 181 18.01 2.17 -17.21
CA ASP A 181 18.01 1.26 -18.37
C ASP A 181 17.84 -0.21 -17.98
N GLU A 182 18.26 -0.57 -16.75
CA GLU A 182 18.16 -1.91 -16.21
C GLU A 182 16.78 -2.21 -15.58
N ASP A 183 16.04 -1.19 -15.16
CA ASP A 183 14.84 -1.32 -14.35
C ASP A 183 13.55 -1.02 -15.12
N GLY A 184 13.67 -0.56 -16.36
CA GLY A 184 12.54 -0.13 -17.17
C GLY A 184 11.95 1.22 -16.74
N GLU A 185 10.78 1.53 -17.26
CA GLU A 185 10.07 2.76 -16.94
C GLU A 185 9.52 2.74 -15.52
N ALA A 186 9.65 3.87 -14.80
CA ALA A 186 8.99 4.09 -13.53
C ALA A 186 7.88 5.11 -13.68
N SER A 187 6.78 4.93 -12.97
CA SER A 187 5.70 5.90 -12.94
C SER A 187 4.95 5.88 -11.62
N LEU A 188 4.41 7.06 -11.26
CA LEU A 188 3.42 7.22 -10.23
C LEU A 188 2.15 7.79 -10.88
N THR A 189 1.07 7.04 -10.84
CA THR A 189 -0.25 7.47 -11.32
C THR A 189 -1.19 7.68 -10.13
N ILE A 190 -1.87 8.82 -10.08
CA ILE A 190 -2.85 9.16 -9.03
C ILE A 190 -4.19 9.42 -9.70
N ARG A 191 -5.25 8.74 -9.24
CA ARG A 191 -6.59 8.92 -9.77
C ARG A 191 -7.69 8.54 -8.80
N ASP A 192 -8.83 9.19 -8.95
CA ASP A 192 -10.12 8.84 -8.35
C ASP A 192 -10.18 8.83 -6.82
N LEU A 193 -9.23 9.47 -6.10
CA LEU A 193 -9.26 9.51 -4.65
C LEU A 193 -9.18 10.94 -4.09
N THR A 194 -9.51 11.08 -2.81
CA THR A 194 -9.18 12.27 -2.02
C THR A 194 -7.86 12.01 -1.31
N LEU A 195 -6.82 12.76 -1.70
CA LEU A 195 -5.46 12.63 -1.17
C LEU A 195 -5.04 13.91 -0.47
N ASN A 196 -4.81 13.85 0.84
CA ASN A 196 -4.30 14.96 1.64
C ASN A 196 -2.87 14.66 2.06
N ILE A 197 -1.92 15.55 1.79
CA ILE A 197 -0.52 15.37 2.19
C ILE A 197 -0.04 16.58 2.98
N ASP A 198 0.39 16.33 4.20
CA ASP A 198 1.13 17.27 5.04
C ASP A 198 2.61 16.85 5.08
N ALA A 199 3.48 17.62 4.47
CA ALA A 199 4.92 17.36 4.39
C ALA A 199 5.73 18.61 4.76
N PRO A 200 5.81 18.95 6.06
CA PRO A 200 6.43 20.19 6.52
C PRO A 200 7.93 20.25 6.32
N VAL A 201 8.59 19.11 6.07
CA VAL A 201 10.06 19.01 5.98
C VAL A 201 10.53 19.18 4.54
N ASN A 202 9.84 18.58 3.56
CA ASN A 202 10.23 18.66 2.16
C ASN A 202 8.99 18.58 1.24
N ASP A 203 9.02 17.74 0.20
CA ASP A 203 7.99 17.72 -0.83
C ASP A 203 6.78 16.86 -0.43
N ALA A 204 5.56 17.31 -0.76
CA ALA A 204 4.39 16.47 -0.68
C ALA A 204 4.52 15.27 -1.64
N ILE A 205 4.95 15.51 -2.89
CA ILE A 205 5.26 14.48 -3.87
C ILE A 205 6.60 14.84 -4.53
N ASN A 206 7.59 13.96 -4.40
CA ASN A 206 8.87 14.05 -5.06
C ASN A 206 8.95 12.98 -6.15
N ALA A 207 8.68 13.36 -7.39
CA ALA A 207 8.66 12.45 -8.52
C ALA A 207 9.94 12.61 -9.36
N GLU A 208 10.79 11.59 -9.35
CA GLU A 208 11.99 11.50 -10.19
C GLU A 208 11.66 10.94 -11.58
N GLN A 209 10.43 10.54 -11.79
CA GLN A 209 9.88 9.91 -12.98
C GLN A 209 8.54 10.51 -13.39
N LEU A 210 7.87 9.83 -14.33
CA LEU A 210 6.55 10.21 -14.80
C LEU A 210 5.54 10.24 -13.65
N LEU A 211 5.02 11.42 -13.37
CA LEU A 211 3.89 11.63 -12.48
C LEU A 211 2.65 11.94 -13.33
N ASN A 212 1.65 11.07 -13.26
CA ASN A 212 0.34 11.27 -13.86
C ASN A 212 -0.68 11.56 -12.77
N VAL A 213 -1.31 12.72 -12.80
CA VAL A 213 -2.48 13.03 -11.99
C VAL A 213 -3.68 13.10 -12.93
N GLU A 214 -4.49 12.05 -12.94
CA GLU A 214 -5.58 11.90 -13.92
C GLU A 214 -6.90 12.48 -13.40
N SER A 215 -7.19 12.26 -12.11
CA SER A 215 -8.44 12.68 -11.47
C SER A 215 -8.33 12.63 -9.94
N GLY A 216 -9.38 13.08 -9.25
CA GLY A 216 -9.45 13.10 -7.80
C GLY A 216 -9.27 14.51 -7.21
N THR A 217 -9.05 14.56 -5.91
CA THR A 217 -8.77 15.79 -5.14
C THR A 217 -7.42 15.68 -4.46
N LEU A 218 -6.55 16.69 -4.61
CA LEU A 218 -5.24 16.81 -3.98
C LEU A 218 -5.20 18.03 -3.08
#